data_6d1667abd9fe5102a787a7c13c1e8b59
#
_entry.id   6d1667abd9fe5102a787a7c13c1e8b59
#
_cell.length_a   1.000
_cell.length_b   1.000
_cell.length_c   1.000
_cell.angle_alpha   90.00
_cell.angle_beta   90.00
_cell.angle_gamma   90.00
#
_symmetry.space_group_name_H-M   'P 1'
#
loop_
_entity.id
_entity.type
_entity.pdbx_description
1 polymer ?
#
loop_
_entity_poly.entity_id
_entity_poly.type
_entity_poly.pdbx_seq_one_letter_code
_entity_poly.pdbx_strand_id
1 'polypeptide(L)'
;MFKKLITIAGLLGGAALSSGQAIAAADFGPCTPERTQVYSTNINKTVADISKNVTGATFIDFDSWNLGGSYAMSCECPDDTKLTNDTLFKAVVPLPFLTTIEDRKYFQINNNIAIASDVLIQGGRKDYLKTPFENEGNLAFNRNSCSQDESSKEAVWGSGSKGHLSLYIIHPFVGESIIPNTKIMDLFATKKRDVYGSIPASSVFLSGSIIIPQGCELSSGSTLEIPFGEFKASDFKDRKGQIAKNATIFTKELQFKCTNISDGVKIFLHIEGMPNANDSNAIDMGNPDIGAVIKGENGKILVPNDINANQELSVSGLVDDTHRTASTTISAYPISTTGKLPAAGEFEGIATMRIDVE
;
A
#
# COMPACT_ATOMS: atom_id res chain seq x y z
N MET A 1 39.86 31.04 -77.64
CA MET A 1 39.75 32.40 -78.09
C MET A 1 39.35 33.27 -76.90
N PHE A 2 40.24 34.11 -76.41
CA PHE A 2 40.19 35.53 -76.03
C PHE A 2 38.80 36.07 -75.64
N LYS A 3 38.56 36.78 -74.61
CA LYS A 3 39.06 37.93 -73.84
C LYS A 3 37.86 38.34 -72.95
N LYS A 4 37.86 39.10 -71.94
CA LYS A 4 38.70 40.10 -71.30
C LYS A 4 38.24 40.30 -69.84
N LEU A 5 39.15 40.62 -68.94
CA LEU A 5 38.95 41.25 -67.65
C LEU A 5 38.31 42.65 -67.83
N ILE A 6 37.40 43.02 -66.89
CA ILE A 6 37.18 44.41 -66.53
C ILE A 6 37.13 44.45 -65.01
N THR A 7 38.12 45.13 -64.44
CA THR A 7 38.21 45.46 -63.02
C THR A 7 37.44 46.79 -62.82
N ILE A 8 36.44 46.80 -61.93
CA ILE A 8 35.87 48.03 -61.43
C ILE A 8 36.09 48.08 -59.91
N ALA A 9 37.01 48.97 -59.51
CA ALA A 9 37.22 49.34 -58.14
C ALA A 9 36.10 50.34 -57.73
N GLY A 10 35.23 49.90 -56.85
CA GLY A 10 34.24 50.79 -56.23
C GLY A 10 34.54 50.91 -54.76
N LEU A 11 35.08 52.04 -54.32
CA LEU A 11 35.07 52.48 -52.91
C LEU A 11 33.65 52.59 -52.45
N LEU A 12 33.21 51.83 -51.49
CA LEU A 12 32.02 52.08 -50.70
C LEU A 12 32.41 52.24 -49.25
N GLY A 13 32.20 53.44 -48.77
CA GLY A 13 32.42 53.84 -47.40
C GLY A 13 31.63 52.99 -46.41
N GLY A 14 32.32 52.45 -45.40
CA GLY A 14 31.75 51.71 -44.31
C GLY A 14 30.92 52.65 -43.43
N ALA A 15 29.59 52.61 -43.52
CA ALA A 15 28.70 53.04 -42.45
C ALA A 15 28.68 51.86 -41.45
N ALA A 16 29.44 51.97 -40.37
CA ALA A 16 29.28 51.13 -39.20
C ALA A 16 27.88 51.37 -38.60
N LEU A 17 26.92 50.51 -39.01
CA LEU A 17 25.69 50.37 -38.26
C LEU A 17 26.06 49.67 -36.96
N SER A 18 26.33 50.45 -35.91
CA SER A 18 26.28 49.93 -34.53
C SER A 18 24.83 49.51 -34.28
N SER A 19 24.50 48.25 -34.54
CA SER A 19 23.30 47.64 -33.99
C SER A 19 23.49 47.69 -32.48
N GLY A 20 22.99 48.75 -31.85
CA GLY A 20 22.74 48.74 -30.43
C GLY A 20 21.81 47.56 -30.15
N GLN A 21 22.36 46.50 -29.63
CA GLN A 21 21.54 45.49 -28.99
C GLN A 21 20.82 46.20 -27.87
N ALA A 22 19.54 46.47 -28.05
CA ALA A 22 18.68 46.84 -26.94
C ALA A 22 18.75 45.65 -25.97
N ILE A 23 19.53 45.82 -24.89
CA ILE A 23 19.49 44.93 -23.76
C ILE A 23 18.07 45.07 -23.22
N ALA A 24 17.22 44.09 -23.49
CA ALA A 24 15.90 44.05 -22.88
C ALA A 24 16.12 44.10 -21.35
N ALA A 25 15.46 45.07 -20.69
CA ALA A 25 15.53 45.14 -19.24
C ALA A 25 15.17 43.75 -18.68
N ALA A 26 15.96 43.28 -17.71
CA ALA A 26 15.69 42.02 -17.05
C ALA A 26 14.26 42.04 -16.49
N ASP A 27 13.54 40.96 -16.71
CA ASP A 27 12.16 40.77 -16.23
C ASP A 27 12.16 39.59 -15.24
N PHE A 28 11.06 39.38 -14.55
CA PHE A 28 10.86 38.15 -13.81
C PHE A 28 10.87 36.92 -14.76
N GLY A 29 11.44 35.81 -14.32
CA GLY A 29 11.58 34.62 -15.15
C GLY A 29 11.68 33.33 -14.36
N PRO A 30 12.21 32.26 -14.98
CA PRO A 30 12.36 30.96 -14.35
C PRO A 30 13.23 31.00 -13.10
N CYS A 31 12.94 30.07 -12.18
CA CYS A 31 13.80 29.73 -11.05
C CYS A 31 14.55 28.43 -11.35
N THR A 32 15.87 28.48 -11.28
CA THR A 32 16.73 27.33 -11.57
C THR A 32 17.44 26.89 -10.29
N PRO A 33 17.31 25.64 -9.85
CA PRO A 33 18.08 25.11 -8.74
C PRO A 33 19.53 24.82 -9.20
N GLU A 34 20.49 24.81 -8.28
CA GLU A 34 21.85 24.31 -8.56
C GLU A 34 21.80 22.87 -9.02
N ARG A 35 20.92 22.08 -8.38
CA ARG A 35 20.58 20.71 -8.73
C ARG A 35 19.14 20.41 -8.30
N THR A 36 18.46 19.54 -9.02
CA THR A 36 17.16 19.05 -8.61
C THR A 36 17.26 18.38 -7.24
N GLN A 37 16.46 18.84 -6.28
CA GLN A 37 16.33 18.17 -4.99
C GLN A 37 15.50 16.90 -5.16
N VAL A 38 16.04 15.76 -4.74
CA VAL A 38 15.32 14.49 -4.78
C VAL A 38 14.77 14.18 -3.39
N TYR A 39 13.47 13.94 -3.33
CA TYR A 39 12.77 13.42 -2.17
C TYR A 39 12.30 11.99 -2.47
N SER A 40 12.64 11.05 -1.61
CA SER A 40 12.23 9.64 -1.76
C SER A 40 11.41 9.23 -0.56
N THR A 41 10.18 8.80 -0.80
CA THR A 41 9.27 8.25 0.22
C THR A 41 9.03 6.78 -0.01
N ASN A 42 8.73 6.06 1.06
CA ASN A 42 8.46 4.63 1.03
C ASN A 42 7.11 4.36 1.71
N ILE A 43 6.25 3.59 1.02
CA ILE A 43 4.96 3.17 1.53
C ILE A 43 4.96 1.65 1.72
N ASN A 44 4.63 1.20 2.94
CA ASN A 44 4.40 -0.21 3.24
C ASN A 44 3.13 -0.28 4.07
N LYS A 45 2.01 -0.48 3.40
CA LYS A 45 0.68 -0.42 4.01
C LYS A 45 -0.14 -1.65 3.69
N THR A 46 -0.88 -2.10 4.70
CA THR A 46 -1.90 -3.12 4.54
C THR A 46 -3.27 -2.45 4.44
N VAL A 47 -4.06 -2.82 3.45
CA VAL A 47 -5.46 -2.42 3.36
C VAL A 47 -6.23 -3.24 4.39
N ALA A 48 -6.60 -2.59 5.50
CA ALA A 48 -7.28 -3.25 6.61
C ALA A 48 -8.72 -3.65 6.26
N ASP A 49 -9.41 -2.83 5.48
CA ASP A 49 -10.76 -3.11 5.01
C ASP A 49 -10.71 -3.81 3.64
N ILE A 50 -10.65 -5.13 3.68
CA ILE A 50 -10.56 -5.99 2.49
C ILE A 50 -11.82 -5.93 1.61
N SER A 51 -12.97 -5.49 2.15
CA SER A 51 -14.18 -5.31 1.34
C SER A 51 -14.06 -4.17 0.31
N LYS A 52 -13.06 -3.29 0.49
CA LYS A 52 -12.70 -2.24 -0.46
C LYS A 52 -11.70 -2.67 -1.52
N ASN A 53 -11.30 -3.94 -1.58
CA ASN A 53 -10.48 -4.45 -2.67
C ASN A 53 -11.32 -4.70 -3.92
N VAL A 54 -11.91 -3.66 -4.44
CA VAL A 54 -12.76 -3.69 -5.64
C VAL A 54 -12.30 -2.60 -6.62
N THR A 55 -12.50 -2.86 -7.91
CA THR A 55 -12.19 -1.86 -8.95
C THR A 55 -12.95 -0.56 -8.68
N GLY A 56 -12.23 0.55 -8.71
CA GLY A 56 -12.80 1.88 -8.46
C GLY A 56 -12.75 2.34 -7.01
N ALA A 57 -12.37 1.48 -6.06
CA ALA A 57 -12.22 1.90 -4.67
C ALA A 57 -11.10 2.92 -4.50
N THR A 58 -11.35 3.95 -3.69
CA THR A 58 -10.40 5.01 -3.36
C THR A 58 -10.14 5.06 -1.86
N PHE A 59 -8.90 5.37 -1.51
CA PHE A 59 -8.46 5.62 -0.14
C PHE A 59 -7.81 6.99 -0.12
N ILE A 60 -8.55 7.99 0.35
CA ILE A 60 -8.07 9.37 0.42
C ILE A 60 -7.07 9.49 1.57
N ASP A 61 -5.97 10.23 1.32
CA ASP A 61 -4.88 10.44 2.28
C ASP A 61 -4.38 9.12 2.91
N PHE A 62 -4.27 8.10 2.06
CA PHE A 62 -3.86 6.73 2.46
C PHE A 62 -2.48 6.70 3.11
N ASP A 63 -1.59 7.58 2.67
CA ASP A 63 -0.28 7.80 3.28
C ASP A 63 0.17 9.25 3.14
N SER A 64 1.25 9.62 3.84
CA SER A 64 1.82 10.96 3.79
C SER A 64 3.34 10.92 3.92
N TRP A 65 4.01 11.93 3.37
CA TRP A 65 5.44 12.09 3.60
C TRP A 65 5.77 13.47 4.20
N ASN A 66 6.81 13.48 5.02
CA ASN A 66 7.42 14.67 5.61
C ASN A 66 8.91 14.40 5.79
N LEU A 67 9.68 14.65 4.73
CA LEU A 67 11.05 14.16 4.59
C LEU A 67 12.09 15.20 5.06
N GLY A 68 11.65 16.44 5.33
CA GLY A 68 12.59 17.52 5.61
C GLY A 68 13.48 17.83 4.40
N GLY A 69 14.62 18.46 4.67
CA GLY A 69 15.56 18.85 3.62
C GLY A 69 15.17 20.14 2.92
N SER A 70 16.15 20.72 2.25
CA SER A 70 15.99 22.00 1.55
C SER A 70 16.94 22.08 0.37
N TYR A 71 16.66 22.99 -0.53
CA TYR A 71 17.47 23.30 -1.71
C TYR A 71 17.52 24.80 -1.96
N ALA A 72 18.60 25.24 -2.60
CA ALA A 72 18.71 26.60 -3.12
C ALA A 72 18.26 26.64 -4.58
N MET A 73 17.66 27.74 -4.97
CA MET A 73 17.37 28.04 -6.37
C MET A 73 17.52 29.54 -6.62
N SER A 74 17.90 29.91 -7.84
CA SER A 74 18.07 31.26 -8.29
C SER A 74 17.08 31.62 -9.37
N CYS A 75 16.35 32.72 -9.20
CA CYS A 75 15.35 33.18 -10.15
C CYS A 75 15.84 34.38 -10.94
N GLU A 76 15.41 34.47 -12.18
CA GLU A 76 15.54 35.69 -12.98
C GLU A 76 14.59 36.77 -12.43
N CYS A 77 15.14 37.97 -12.18
CA CYS A 77 14.38 39.11 -11.66
C CYS A 77 14.82 40.41 -12.32
N PRO A 78 13.94 41.42 -12.39
CA PRO A 78 14.29 42.77 -12.88
C PRO A 78 15.30 43.44 -11.94
N ASP A 79 16.09 44.37 -12.52
CA ASP A 79 17.10 45.12 -11.76
C ASP A 79 16.47 46.08 -10.74
N ASP A 80 15.23 46.53 -10.97
CA ASP A 80 14.51 47.37 -10.00
C ASP A 80 14.17 46.55 -8.74
N THR A 81 14.93 46.80 -7.68
CA THR A 81 14.78 46.09 -6.38
C THR A 81 13.47 46.39 -5.65
N LYS A 82 12.69 47.37 -6.10
CA LYS A 82 11.37 47.69 -5.54
C LYS A 82 10.29 46.70 -6.04
N LEU A 83 10.53 46.06 -7.19
CA LEU A 83 9.62 45.10 -7.75
C LEU A 83 9.74 43.76 -7.01
N THR A 84 8.62 43.25 -6.51
CA THR A 84 8.51 41.98 -5.85
C THR A 84 7.45 41.12 -6.52
N ASN A 85 7.59 39.81 -6.50
CA ASN A 85 6.59 38.86 -6.97
C ASN A 85 6.63 37.59 -6.10
N ASP A 86 5.52 36.87 -6.02
CA ASP A 86 5.54 35.53 -5.41
C ASP A 86 6.24 34.54 -6.36
N THR A 87 6.57 33.39 -5.79
CA THR A 87 7.11 32.29 -6.60
C THR A 87 5.97 31.36 -6.97
N LEU A 88 5.76 31.20 -8.28
CA LEU A 88 4.77 30.32 -8.85
C LEU A 88 5.36 28.93 -9.05
N PHE A 89 4.58 27.91 -8.80
CA PHE A 89 4.98 26.51 -8.96
C PHE A 89 4.09 25.81 -9.99
N LYS A 90 4.70 24.79 -10.64
CA LYS A 90 4.05 23.85 -11.53
C LYS A 90 4.46 22.44 -11.10
N ALA A 91 3.48 21.58 -10.88
CA ALA A 91 3.71 20.17 -10.63
C ALA A 91 3.32 19.34 -11.87
N VAL A 92 4.24 18.50 -12.32
CA VAL A 92 4.03 17.56 -13.42
C VAL A 92 4.13 16.14 -12.87
N VAL A 93 3.18 15.29 -13.22
CA VAL A 93 3.19 13.87 -12.88
C VAL A 93 3.61 13.08 -14.13
N PRO A 94 4.79 12.43 -14.12
CA PRO A 94 5.33 11.73 -15.30
C PRO A 94 4.81 10.28 -15.43
N LEU A 95 3.58 10.03 -15.00
CA LEU A 95 2.92 8.73 -15.03
C LEU A 95 1.71 8.76 -15.97
N PRO A 96 1.26 7.61 -16.50
CA PRO A 96 0.06 7.53 -17.29
C PRO A 96 -1.17 7.99 -16.50
N PHE A 97 -1.90 8.98 -17.03
CA PHE A 97 -3.17 9.40 -16.46
C PHE A 97 -4.21 8.29 -16.60
N LEU A 98 -4.94 8.02 -15.53
CA LEU A 98 -5.99 7.00 -15.50
C LEU A 98 -7.39 7.63 -15.46
N THR A 99 -7.69 8.40 -14.42
CA THR A 99 -9.04 8.93 -14.17
C THR A 99 -9.01 10.14 -13.23
N THR A 100 -10.16 10.82 -13.12
CA THR A 100 -10.38 11.87 -12.12
C THR A 100 -11.58 11.50 -11.26
N ILE A 101 -11.40 11.52 -9.93
CA ILE A 101 -12.46 11.28 -8.95
C ILE A 101 -12.39 12.39 -7.91
N GLU A 102 -13.52 13.06 -7.66
CA GLU A 102 -13.63 14.14 -6.67
C GLU A 102 -12.49 15.18 -6.81
N ASP A 103 -12.25 15.65 -8.05
CA ASP A 103 -11.21 16.64 -8.42
C ASP A 103 -9.75 16.18 -8.19
N ARG A 104 -9.50 14.91 -7.79
CA ARG A 104 -8.19 14.28 -7.73
C ARG A 104 -7.91 13.51 -9.01
N LYS A 105 -6.75 13.75 -9.61
CA LYS A 105 -6.28 13.01 -10.79
C LYS A 105 -5.44 11.84 -10.36
N TYR A 106 -5.85 10.63 -10.76
CA TYR A 106 -5.15 9.39 -10.47
C TYR A 106 -4.28 8.95 -11.63
N PHE A 107 -3.07 8.53 -11.34
CA PHE A 107 -2.05 8.11 -12.29
C PHE A 107 -1.62 6.68 -12.00
N GLN A 108 -1.52 5.87 -13.04
CA GLN A 108 -1.21 4.45 -12.92
C GLN A 108 0.23 4.23 -12.47
N ILE A 109 0.43 3.45 -11.42
CA ILE A 109 1.74 2.99 -10.93
C ILE A 109 2.08 1.61 -11.49
N ASN A 110 1.12 0.69 -11.43
CA ASN A 110 1.23 -0.67 -11.95
C ASN A 110 -0.15 -1.17 -12.41
N ASN A 111 -0.29 -2.47 -12.71
CA ASN A 111 -1.55 -3.03 -13.20
C ASN A 111 -2.68 -3.00 -12.16
N ASN A 112 -2.37 -2.98 -10.88
CA ASN A 112 -3.34 -3.11 -9.80
C ASN A 112 -3.77 -1.77 -9.22
N ILE A 113 -2.86 -0.77 -9.19
CA ILE A 113 -3.06 0.46 -8.44
C ILE A 113 -2.69 1.71 -9.23
N ALA A 114 -3.39 2.79 -8.92
CA ALA A 114 -3.03 4.15 -9.28
C ALA A 114 -2.99 5.03 -8.02
N ILE A 115 -2.30 6.16 -8.12
CA ILE A 115 -2.16 7.13 -7.04
C ILE A 115 -2.57 8.52 -7.48
N ALA A 116 -3.03 9.33 -6.53
CA ALA A 116 -3.06 10.78 -6.60
C ALA A 116 -2.18 11.34 -5.48
N SER A 117 -1.56 12.49 -5.71
CA SER A 117 -0.71 13.14 -4.71
C SER A 117 -1.10 14.59 -4.50
N ASP A 118 -0.94 15.04 -3.27
CA ASP A 118 -1.04 16.44 -2.87
C ASP A 118 0.31 16.87 -2.31
N VAL A 119 0.73 18.11 -2.59
CA VAL A 119 2.05 18.59 -2.19
C VAL A 119 1.98 19.94 -1.51
N LEU A 120 2.78 20.16 -0.49
CA LEU A 120 2.93 21.45 0.17
C LEU A 120 3.97 22.30 -0.56
N ILE A 121 3.57 23.53 -0.92
CA ILE A 121 4.45 24.57 -1.45
C ILE A 121 4.86 25.48 -0.29
N GLN A 122 6.17 25.60 -0.08
CA GLN A 122 6.71 26.44 0.98
C GLN A 122 6.51 27.93 0.70
N GLY A 123 6.07 28.68 1.71
CA GLY A 123 5.80 30.11 1.66
C GLY A 123 4.70 30.50 2.63
N GLY A 124 3.82 31.40 2.20
CA GLY A 124 2.62 31.80 2.96
C GLY A 124 1.46 30.82 2.87
N ARG A 125 1.54 29.85 1.95
CA ARG A 125 0.51 28.81 1.75
C ARG A 125 0.57 27.77 2.86
N LYS A 126 -0.61 27.31 3.33
CA LYS A 126 -0.75 26.30 4.37
C LYS A 126 -1.49 25.05 3.91
N ASP A 127 -2.11 25.13 2.74
CA ASP A 127 -2.87 24.04 2.12
C ASP A 127 -1.97 23.19 1.21
N TYR A 128 -2.34 21.93 1.06
CA TYR A 128 -1.73 21.04 0.08
C TYR A 128 -2.43 21.18 -1.27
N LEU A 129 -1.65 21.24 -2.34
CA LEU A 129 -2.14 21.35 -3.70
C LEU A 129 -2.23 19.99 -4.38
N LYS A 130 -3.39 19.68 -4.95
CA LYS A 130 -3.62 18.47 -5.74
C LYS A 130 -2.82 18.51 -7.03
N THR A 131 -2.01 17.49 -7.30
CA THR A 131 -1.19 17.42 -8.50
C THR A 131 -1.92 16.72 -9.66
N PRO A 132 -1.63 17.10 -10.93
CA PRO A 132 -0.78 18.18 -11.39
C PRO A 132 -1.48 19.55 -11.31
N PHE A 133 -0.67 20.60 -11.18
CA PHE A 133 -1.15 21.99 -11.23
C PHE A 133 -0.13 22.87 -11.94
N GLU A 134 -0.53 24.11 -12.28
CA GLU A 134 0.32 25.12 -12.91
C GLU A 134 0.00 26.52 -12.39
N ASN A 135 1.04 27.35 -12.28
CA ASN A 135 0.95 28.76 -11.85
C ASN A 135 0.36 28.95 -10.44
N GLU A 136 0.60 28.02 -9.54
CA GLU A 136 0.18 28.14 -8.14
C GLU A 136 1.21 28.89 -7.32
N GLY A 137 0.83 30.07 -6.80
CA GLY A 137 1.70 30.95 -6.04
C GLY A 137 1.99 30.41 -4.63
N ASN A 138 3.20 30.68 -4.15
CA ASN A 138 3.57 30.38 -2.77
C ASN A 138 3.09 31.44 -1.75
N LEU A 139 2.42 32.49 -2.23
CA LEU A 139 1.87 33.61 -1.44
C LEU A 139 2.92 34.36 -0.59
N ALA A 140 4.17 34.36 -1.04
CA ALA A 140 5.26 35.08 -0.41
C ALA A 140 5.88 36.06 -1.40
N PHE A 141 5.38 37.31 -1.38
CA PHE A 141 5.78 38.38 -2.29
C PHE A 141 7.11 38.98 -1.82
N ASN A 142 8.20 38.44 -2.26
CA ASN A 142 9.56 38.86 -1.88
C ASN A 142 10.53 38.62 -3.04
N ARG A 143 11.80 39.04 -2.82
CA ARG A 143 12.92 38.83 -3.74
C ARG A 143 13.85 37.68 -3.32
N ASN A 144 13.48 36.92 -2.31
CA ASN A 144 14.24 35.73 -1.91
C ASN A 144 14.32 34.77 -3.10
N SER A 145 15.48 34.41 -3.51
CA SER A 145 15.83 33.67 -4.72
C SER A 145 16.14 34.50 -5.98
N CYS A 146 16.01 35.85 -5.97
CA CYS A 146 16.51 36.67 -7.09
C CYS A 146 18.04 36.60 -7.16
N SER A 147 18.61 36.24 -8.31
CA SER A 147 20.05 36.03 -8.47
C SER A 147 20.91 37.26 -8.16
N GLN A 148 20.31 38.47 -8.33
CA GLN A 148 20.98 39.76 -8.07
C GLN A 148 20.98 40.15 -6.59
N ASP A 149 20.21 39.53 -5.73
CA ASP A 149 20.09 39.88 -4.33
C ASP A 149 20.98 39.01 -3.44
N GLU A 150 21.79 39.62 -2.59
CA GLU A 150 22.64 38.92 -1.62
C GLU A 150 21.82 38.00 -0.71
N SER A 151 20.60 38.41 -0.35
CA SER A 151 19.68 37.59 0.46
C SER A 151 19.25 36.29 -0.22
N SER A 152 19.35 36.18 -1.55
CA SER A 152 19.03 34.96 -2.28
C SER A 152 20.01 33.80 -2.03
N LYS A 153 21.24 34.13 -1.65
CA LYS A 153 22.29 33.12 -1.35
C LYS A 153 21.97 32.29 -0.11
N GLU A 154 21.13 32.84 0.78
CA GLU A 154 20.72 32.17 2.02
C GLU A 154 19.31 31.61 1.94
N ALA A 155 18.59 31.87 0.86
CA ALA A 155 17.23 31.41 0.71
C ALA A 155 17.19 29.89 0.44
N VAL A 156 16.55 29.15 1.33
CA VAL A 156 16.34 27.71 1.22
C VAL A 156 14.89 27.36 1.00
N TRP A 157 14.64 26.40 0.15
CA TRP A 157 13.32 25.97 -0.28
C TRP A 157 13.08 24.50 0.11
N GLY A 158 11.88 24.20 0.60
CA GLY A 158 11.48 22.85 0.98
C GLY A 158 10.22 22.37 0.27
N SER A 159 9.77 23.08 -0.80
CA SER A 159 8.61 22.66 -1.58
C SER A 159 8.83 21.28 -2.18
N GLY A 160 7.84 20.37 -2.02
CA GLY A 160 7.97 18.97 -2.38
C GLY A 160 8.36 18.03 -1.24
N SER A 161 8.91 18.56 -0.13
CA SER A 161 9.33 17.72 1.02
C SER A 161 8.17 17.13 1.80
N LYS A 162 6.95 17.63 1.63
CA LYS A 162 5.74 17.18 2.34
C LYS A 162 4.60 16.98 1.38
N GLY A 163 3.82 15.93 1.60
CA GLY A 163 2.64 15.66 0.79
C GLY A 163 1.81 14.50 1.32
N HIS A 164 0.71 14.24 0.63
CA HIS A 164 -0.20 13.13 0.88
C HIS A 164 -0.34 12.27 -0.37
N LEU A 165 -0.62 11.00 -0.17
CA LEU A 165 -0.91 10.03 -1.21
C LEU A 165 -2.33 9.49 -1.03
N SER A 166 -3.09 9.46 -2.10
CA SER A 166 -4.37 8.74 -2.18
C SER A 166 -4.23 7.57 -3.12
N LEU A 167 -4.82 6.43 -2.76
CA LEU A 167 -4.75 5.19 -3.51
C LEU A 167 -6.06 4.95 -4.26
N TYR A 168 -5.96 4.35 -5.45
CA TYR A 168 -7.08 3.87 -6.27
C TYR A 168 -6.80 2.43 -6.70
N ILE A 169 -7.77 1.53 -6.53
CA ILE A 169 -7.68 0.14 -6.99
C ILE A 169 -8.13 0.05 -8.45
N ILE A 170 -7.22 -0.30 -9.35
CA ILE A 170 -7.53 -0.54 -10.76
C ILE A 170 -8.12 -1.93 -10.92
N HIS A 171 -7.39 -2.94 -10.43
CA HIS A 171 -7.82 -4.33 -10.39
C HIS A 171 -7.65 -4.88 -8.98
N PRO A 172 -8.65 -5.56 -8.44
CA PRO A 172 -8.49 -6.28 -7.18
C PRO A 172 -7.30 -7.23 -7.25
N PHE A 173 -6.55 -7.33 -6.16
CA PHE A 173 -5.40 -8.22 -6.06
C PHE A 173 -5.30 -8.78 -4.65
N VAL A 174 -4.48 -9.80 -4.53
CA VAL A 174 -4.24 -10.51 -3.28
C VAL A 174 -2.75 -10.58 -3.04
N GLY A 175 -2.35 -10.52 -1.77
CA GLY A 175 -0.96 -10.46 -1.40
C GLY A 175 -0.37 -9.07 -1.61
N GLU A 176 0.84 -9.00 -2.13
CA GLU A 176 1.63 -7.79 -2.21
C GLU A 176 1.66 -7.21 -3.63
N SER A 177 1.31 -5.93 -3.76
CA SER A 177 1.51 -5.14 -4.98
C SER A 177 2.73 -4.23 -4.79
N ILE A 178 3.82 -4.57 -5.44
CA ILE A 178 5.11 -3.85 -5.34
C ILE A 178 5.05 -2.55 -6.15
N ILE A 179 5.55 -1.48 -5.54
CA ILE A 179 5.82 -0.19 -6.17
C ILE A 179 7.33 -0.06 -6.33
N PRO A 180 7.88 -0.23 -7.54
CA PRO A 180 9.30 0.02 -7.77
C PRO A 180 9.62 1.50 -7.55
N ASN A 181 10.90 1.86 -7.39
CA ASN A 181 11.30 3.26 -7.23
C ASN A 181 10.83 4.10 -8.42
N THR A 182 9.71 4.77 -8.28
CA THR A 182 8.95 5.43 -9.34
C THR A 182 8.87 6.92 -9.07
N LYS A 183 9.22 7.73 -10.08
CA LYS A 183 9.04 9.18 -9.99
C LYS A 183 7.53 9.50 -10.09
N ILE A 184 6.99 10.15 -9.05
CA ILE A 184 5.57 10.50 -8.98
C ILE A 184 5.31 11.98 -9.26
N MET A 185 6.34 12.85 -9.17
CA MET A 185 6.17 14.27 -9.41
C MET A 185 7.51 14.95 -9.71
N ASP A 186 7.49 15.92 -10.65
CA ASP A 186 8.49 16.97 -10.83
C ASP A 186 7.85 18.33 -10.51
N LEU A 187 8.53 19.12 -9.68
CA LEU A 187 8.08 20.46 -9.26
C LEU A 187 9.00 21.51 -9.87
N PHE A 188 8.44 22.41 -10.66
CA PHE A 188 9.14 23.53 -11.29
C PHE A 188 8.74 24.84 -10.62
N ALA A 189 9.63 25.83 -10.65
CA ALA A 189 9.39 27.14 -10.06
C ALA A 189 9.71 28.28 -11.04
N THR A 190 8.98 29.38 -10.89
CA THR A 190 9.16 30.61 -11.67
C THR A 190 8.67 31.84 -10.91
N LYS A 191 9.14 33.02 -11.30
CA LYS A 191 8.53 34.28 -10.88
C LYS A 191 7.70 34.96 -12.00
N LYS A 192 7.58 34.30 -13.16
CA LYS A 192 6.78 34.78 -14.29
C LYS A 192 5.83 33.67 -14.74
N ARG A 193 4.52 33.99 -14.76
CA ARG A 193 3.47 33.08 -15.19
C ARG A 193 3.78 32.44 -16.54
N ASP A 194 3.54 31.15 -16.66
CA ASP A 194 3.70 30.34 -17.87
C ASP A 194 5.15 30.19 -18.41
N VAL A 195 6.15 30.72 -17.68
CA VAL A 195 7.55 30.69 -18.11
C VAL A 195 8.37 29.87 -17.10
N TYR A 196 8.58 28.61 -17.37
CA TYR A 196 9.33 27.66 -16.52
C TYR A 196 10.62 27.24 -17.17
N GLY A 197 11.65 26.99 -16.35
CA GLY A 197 12.89 26.37 -16.79
C GLY A 197 12.71 24.88 -17.08
N SER A 198 13.74 24.26 -17.64
CA SER A 198 13.75 22.82 -17.98
C SER A 198 14.17 21.93 -16.81
N ILE A 199 14.76 22.50 -15.76
CA ILE A 199 15.28 21.75 -14.59
C ILE A 199 14.26 21.87 -13.46
N PRO A 200 13.69 20.75 -12.96
CA PRO A 200 12.79 20.81 -11.83
C PRO A 200 13.52 21.23 -10.55
N ALA A 201 12.88 22.05 -9.74
CA ALA A 201 13.37 22.48 -8.43
C ALA A 201 13.46 21.27 -7.47
N SER A 202 12.44 20.42 -7.50
CA SER A 202 12.47 19.13 -6.79
C SER A 202 11.73 18.03 -7.55
N SER A 203 12.09 16.78 -7.26
CA SER A 203 11.41 15.58 -7.76
C SER A 203 11.06 14.69 -6.58
N VAL A 204 9.90 14.06 -6.61
CA VAL A 204 9.44 13.11 -5.59
C VAL A 204 9.37 11.71 -6.18
N PHE A 205 9.98 10.76 -5.49
CA PHE A 205 9.97 9.34 -5.81
C PHE A 205 9.23 8.56 -4.73
N LEU A 206 8.48 7.56 -5.17
CA LEU A 206 7.75 6.61 -4.33
C LEU A 206 8.27 5.20 -4.57
N SER A 207 8.44 4.44 -3.49
CA SER A 207 8.74 3.00 -3.53
C SER A 207 7.97 2.28 -2.42
N GLY A 208 7.97 0.94 -2.45
CA GLY A 208 7.40 0.13 -1.38
C GLY A 208 6.36 -0.86 -1.85
N SER A 209 5.34 -1.11 -1.04
CA SER A 209 4.28 -2.06 -1.38
C SER A 209 2.96 -1.78 -0.69
N ILE A 210 1.90 -2.25 -1.32
CA ILE A 210 0.56 -2.30 -0.75
C ILE A 210 0.18 -3.78 -0.59
N ILE A 211 -0.24 -4.17 0.61
CA ILE A 211 -0.62 -5.54 0.94
C ILE A 211 -2.12 -5.62 1.12
N ILE A 212 -2.77 -6.56 0.43
CA ILE A 212 -4.16 -6.94 0.64
C ILE A 212 -4.18 -8.35 1.16
N PRO A 213 -4.54 -8.57 2.45
CA PRO A 213 -4.51 -9.89 3.05
C PRO A 213 -5.58 -10.80 2.48
N GLN A 214 -5.30 -12.10 2.50
CA GLN A 214 -6.26 -13.17 2.25
C GLN A 214 -6.76 -13.71 3.59
N GLY A 215 -7.96 -14.26 3.61
CA GLY A 215 -8.43 -14.91 4.81
C GLY A 215 -9.80 -15.56 4.67
N CYS A 216 -10.07 -16.48 5.57
CA CYS A 216 -11.38 -17.12 5.71
C CYS A 216 -11.84 -16.99 7.16
N GLU A 217 -13.11 -16.66 7.34
CA GLU A 217 -13.77 -16.57 8.63
C GLU A 217 -14.90 -17.57 8.72
N LEU A 218 -15.11 -18.14 9.91
CA LEU A 218 -16.21 -19.07 10.16
C LEU A 218 -17.54 -18.31 10.07
N SER A 219 -18.44 -18.74 9.19
CA SER A 219 -19.70 -18.04 8.91
C SER A 219 -20.68 -18.05 10.10
N SER A 220 -20.57 -19.03 11.00
CA SER A 220 -21.41 -19.16 12.21
C SER A 220 -20.89 -18.39 13.45
N GLY A 221 -19.86 -17.57 13.28
CA GLY A 221 -19.21 -16.83 14.35
C GLY A 221 -17.87 -17.43 14.78
N SER A 222 -17.17 -16.81 15.70
CA SER A 222 -15.80 -17.14 16.07
C SER A 222 -15.65 -18.33 17.03
N THR A 223 -16.73 -18.85 17.59
CA THR A 223 -16.70 -19.91 18.59
C THR A 223 -17.64 -21.05 18.23
N LEU A 224 -17.16 -22.29 18.36
CA LEU A 224 -17.92 -23.53 18.20
C LEU A 224 -17.86 -24.32 19.50
N GLU A 225 -19.00 -24.52 20.16
CA GLU A 225 -19.12 -25.40 21.30
C GLU A 225 -19.43 -26.83 20.86
N ILE A 226 -18.74 -27.79 21.45
CA ILE A 226 -18.90 -29.22 21.18
C ILE A 226 -19.28 -29.94 22.48
N PRO A 227 -20.56 -30.12 22.78
CA PRO A 227 -21.01 -30.81 23.98
C PRO A 227 -20.87 -32.31 23.79
N PHE A 228 -20.05 -32.95 24.62
CA PHE A 228 -19.92 -34.40 24.62
C PHE A 228 -20.96 -35.14 25.50
N GLY A 229 -21.57 -34.40 26.45
CA GLY A 229 -22.56 -34.94 27.37
C GLY A 229 -21.93 -35.60 28.63
N GLU A 230 -22.72 -36.39 29.32
CA GLU A 230 -22.33 -37.03 30.57
C GLU A 230 -21.89 -38.49 30.38
N PHE A 231 -20.83 -38.89 31.07
CA PHE A 231 -20.26 -40.24 31.01
C PHE A 231 -20.09 -40.81 32.41
N LYS A 232 -20.17 -42.13 32.51
CA LYS A 232 -19.68 -42.85 33.68
C LYS A 232 -18.16 -43.04 33.55
N ALA A 233 -17.40 -42.91 34.63
CA ALA A 233 -15.96 -43.12 34.60
C ALA A 233 -15.59 -44.51 34.03
N SER A 234 -16.46 -45.51 34.24
CA SER A 234 -16.32 -46.85 33.64
C SER A 234 -16.37 -46.91 32.12
N ASP A 235 -16.92 -45.86 31.46
CA ASP A 235 -17.00 -45.80 30.00
C ASP A 235 -15.62 -45.53 29.34
N PHE A 236 -14.64 -45.08 30.13
CA PHE A 236 -13.24 -44.89 29.72
C PHE A 236 -12.30 -46.01 30.13
N LYS A 237 -12.71 -46.87 31.08
CA LYS A 237 -11.85 -47.90 31.61
C LYS A 237 -11.52 -49.00 30.58
N ASP A 238 -10.26 -49.44 30.57
CA ASP A 238 -9.71 -50.50 29.69
C ASP A 238 -9.85 -50.17 28.17
N ARG A 239 -9.86 -48.89 27.82
CA ARG A 239 -10.12 -48.38 26.46
C ARG A 239 -9.04 -47.42 25.97
N LYS A 240 -7.79 -47.58 26.36
CA LYS A 240 -6.72 -46.68 25.94
C LYS A 240 -6.71 -46.43 24.42
N GLY A 241 -6.72 -45.15 24.01
CA GLY A 241 -6.75 -44.70 22.61
C GLY A 241 -8.10 -44.92 21.91
N GLN A 242 -9.14 -45.38 22.63
CA GLN A 242 -10.46 -45.64 22.07
C GLN A 242 -11.48 -44.63 22.55
N ILE A 243 -12.51 -44.40 21.72
CA ILE A 243 -13.68 -43.61 22.05
C ILE A 243 -14.34 -44.14 23.33
N ALA A 244 -14.82 -43.26 24.22
CA ALA A 244 -15.55 -43.63 25.41
C ALA A 244 -16.78 -44.49 25.05
N LYS A 245 -17.09 -45.51 25.88
CA LYS A 245 -18.29 -46.30 25.66
C LYS A 245 -19.53 -45.40 25.75
N ASN A 246 -20.47 -45.65 24.86
CA ASN A 246 -21.70 -44.81 24.73
C ASN A 246 -21.49 -43.36 24.28
N ALA A 247 -20.28 -42.95 23.89
CA ALA A 247 -20.08 -41.65 23.29
C ALA A 247 -20.75 -41.53 21.93
N THR A 248 -21.45 -40.43 21.71
CA THR A 248 -21.94 -40.03 20.39
C THR A 248 -20.87 -39.21 19.74
N ILE A 249 -20.56 -39.51 18.46
CA ILE A 249 -19.65 -38.71 17.68
C ILE A 249 -20.37 -37.43 17.30
N PHE A 250 -19.85 -36.31 17.75
CA PHE A 250 -20.30 -35.00 17.29
C PHE A 250 -19.83 -34.80 15.85
N THR A 251 -20.74 -34.40 14.98
CA THR A 251 -20.43 -34.08 13.56
C THR A 251 -21.00 -32.73 13.21
N LYS A 252 -20.19 -31.86 12.60
CA LYS A 252 -20.59 -30.53 12.24
C LYS A 252 -19.98 -30.13 10.90
N GLU A 253 -20.84 -29.67 10.00
CA GLU A 253 -20.41 -28.93 8.80
C GLU A 253 -20.00 -27.52 9.22
N LEU A 254 -18.78 -27.14 8.85
CA LEU A 254 -18.23 -25.81 9.01
C LEU A 254 -18.29 -25.08 7.68
N GLN A 255 -18.83 -23.87 7.69
CA GLN A 255 -18.88 -23.00 6.53
C GLN A 255 -18.08 -21.75 6.80
N PHE A 256 -17.26 -21.38 5.82
CA PHE A 256 -16.37 -20.23 5.90
C PHE A 256 -16.71 -19.22 4.79
N LYS A 257 -16.67 -17.94 5.12
CA LYS A 257 -16.61 -16.86 4.17
C LYS A 257 -15.14 -16.52 3.94
N CYS A 258 -14.67 -16.70 2.73
CA CYS A 258 -13.29 -16.45 2.33
C CYS A 258 -13.24 -15.20 1.46
N THR A 259 -12.30 -14.30 1.75
CA THR A 259 -12.13 -13.04 1.03
C THR A 259 -10.80 -13.00 0.32
N ASN A 260 -10.79 -12.52 -0.91
CA ASN A 260 -9.61 -12.37 -1.76
C ASN A 260 -8.86 -13.69 -2.06
N ILE A 261 -9.59 -14.81 -2.10
CA ILE A 261 -9.01 -16.11 -2.47
C ILE A 261 -9.11 -16.30 -3.99
N SER A 262 -7.96 -16.45 -4.64
CA SER A 262 -7.87 -16.70 -6.09
C SER A 262 -8.34 -18.12 -6.46
N ASP A 263 -8.65 -18.31 -7.75
CA ASP A 263 -8.94 -19.65 -8.28
C ASP A 263 -7.72 -20.58 -8.14
N GLY A 264 -7.98 -21.81 -7.73
CA GLY A 264 -6.96 -22.85 -7.59
C GLY A 264 -6.14 -22.78 -6.32
N VAL A 265 -6.35 -21.77 -5.48
CA VAL A 265 -5.74 -21.67 -4.14
C VAL A 265 -6.36 -22.73 -3.24
N LYS A 266 -5.51 -23.45 -2.51
CA LYS A 266 -5.92 -24.44 -1.51
C LYS A 266 -6.02 -23.81 -0.15
N ILE A 267 -7.02 -24.24 0.60
CA ILE A 267 -7.28 -23.76 1.96
C ILE A 267 -7.30 -24.98 2.88
N PHE A 268 -6.54 -24.90 3.96
CA PHE A 268 -6.40 -25.98 4.92
C PHE A 268 -6.83 -25.56 6.31
N LEU A 269 -7.53 -26.45 7.00
CA LEU A 269 -7.88 -26.33 8.41
C LEU A 269 -6.94 -27.20 9.24
N HIS A 270 -6.31 -26.64 10.24
CA HIS A 270 -5.61 -27.40 11.29
C HIS A 270 -6.03 -26.93 12.68
N ILE A 271 -5.62 -27.66 13.73
CA ILE A 271 -6.01 -27.41 15.11
C ILE A 271 -4.79 -27.03 15.94
N GLU A 272 -4.90 -25.92 16.66
CA GLU A 272 -3.95 -25.54 17.70
C GLU A 272 -4.60 -25.70 19.07
N GLY A 273 -3.89 -26.28 20.00
CA GLY A 273 -4.38 -26.46 21.36
C GLY A 273 -3.38 -27.23 22.25
N MET A 274 -3.67 -27.35 23.52
CA MET A 274 -2.85 -28.14 24.42
C MET A 274 -3.08 -29.61 24.16
N PRO A 275 -2.06 -30.40 23.72
CA PRO A 275 -2.21 -31.83 23.55
C PRO A 275 -2.27 -32.51 24.92
N ASN A 276 -3.04 -33.60 25.03
CA ASN A 276 -3.08 -34.36 26.25
C ASN A 276 -1.73 -35.03 26.50
N ALA A 277 -1.25 -35.02 27.75
CA ALA A 277 0.07 -35.51 28.13
C ALA A 277 0.26 -37.03 27.90
N ASN A 278 -0.83 -37.82 27.87
CA ASN A 278 -0.81 -39.28 27.68
C ASN A 278 -1.16 -39.71 26.23
N ASP A 279 -1.72 -38.81 25.43
CA ASP A 279 -2.04 -39.05 24.02
C ASP A 279 -2.00 -37.72 23.25
N SER A 280 -0.91 -37.49 22.54
CA SER A 280 -0.69 -36.23 21.77
C SER A 280 -1.63 -36.04 20.59
N ASN A 281 -2.37 -37.08 20.19
CA ASN A 281 -3.40 -36.94 19.13
C ASN A 281 -4.70 -36.34 19.62
N ALA A 282 -4.82 -36.12 20.93
CA ALA A 282 -6.02 -35.57 21.55
C ALA A 282 -5.75 -34.25 22.24
N ILE A 283 -6.75 -33.36 22.23
CA ILE A 283 -6.79 -32.13 23.02
C ILE A 283 -6.90 -32.50 24.50
N ASP A 284 -6.15 -31.79 25.34
CA ASP A 284 -6.27 -31.90 26.80
C ASP A 284 -7.64 -31.39 27.26
N MET A 285 -8.30 -32.19 28.07
CA MET A 285 -9.63 -31.88 28.60
C MET A 285 -9.60 -31.57 30.10
N GLY A 286 -8.43 -31.16 30.65
CA GLY A 286 -8.26 -30.89 32.07
C GLY A 286 -8.31 -32.14 32.96
N ASN A 287 -8.48 -33.34 32.38
CA ASN A 287 -8.42 -34.62 33.02
C ASN A 287 -7.38 -35.50 32.30
N PRO A 288 -6.29 -35.96 32.94
CA PRO A 288 -5.21 -36.64 32.28
C PRO A 288 -5.62 -37.96 31.60
N ASP A 289 -6.73 -38.59 32.05
CA ASP A 289 -7.24 -39.84 31.52
C ASP A 289 -8.27 -39.67 30.39
N ILE A 290 -8.66 -38.41 30.07
CA ILE A 290 -9.62 -38.07 29.04
C ILE A 290 -9.00 -37.08 28.07
N GLY A 291 -9.20 -37.29 26.77
CA GLY A 291 -8.85 -36.37 25.71
C GLY A 291 -9.95 -36.26 24.67
N ALA A 292 -9.98 -35.18 23.93
CA ALA A 292 -10.88 -35.00 22.78
C ALA A 292 -10.12 -35.16 21.46
N VAL A 293 -10.58 -36.04 20.60
CA VAL A 293 -10.06 -36.20 19.23
C VAL A 293 -10.96 -35.47 18.26
N ILE A 294 -10.34 -34.68 17.36
CA ILE A 294 -11.01 -34.01 16.24
C ILE A 294 -10.53 -34.69 14.96
N LYS A 295 -11.45 -35.04 14.07
CA LYS A 295 -11.16 -35.56 12.74
C LYS A 295 -11.71 -34.66 11.66
N GLY A 296 -10.97 -34.52 10.57
CA GLY A 296 -11.45 -33.91 9.34
C GLY A 296 -12.40 -34.82 8.57
N GLU A 297 -12.97 -34.29 7.50
CA GLU A 297 -13.87 -34.97 6.57
C GLU A 297 -13.20 -36.21 5.93
N ASN A 298 -11.89 -36.14 5.68
CA ASN A 298 -11.07 -37.24 5.17
C ASN A 298 -10.88 -38.40 6.19
N GLY A 299 -11.44 -38.29 7.39
CA GLY A 299 -11.36 -39.29 8.48
C GLY A 299 -10.02 -39.28 9.22
N LYS A 300 -9.06 -38.42 8.86
CA LYS A 300 -7.78 -38.28 9.56
C LYS A 300 -7.92 -37.44 10.82
N ILE A 301 -7.14 -37.73 11.82
CA ILE A 301 -7.07 -36.94 13.05
C ILE A 301 -6.35 -35.63 12.74
N LEU A 302 -6.93 -34.52 13.17
CA LEU A 302 -6.30 -33.22 13.19
C LEU A 302 -5.49 -33.10 14.48
N VAL A 303 -4.23 -33.52 14.40
CA VAL A 303 -3.34 -33.60 15.58
C VAL A 303 -3.06 -32.17 16.06
N PRO A 304 -3.24 -31.88 17.36
CA PRO A 304 -3.00 -30.55 17.88
C PRO A 304 -1.57 -30.07 17.61
N ASN A 305 -1.46 -28.82 17.07
CA ASN A 305 -0.20 -28.13 16.72
C ASN A 305 0.63 -28.79 15.59
N ASP A 306 0.08 -29.74 14.86
CA ASP A 306 0.72 -30.33 13.68
C ASP A 306 0.08 -29.74 12.40
N ILE A 307 0.78 -28.84 11.76
CA ILE A 307 0.33 -28.19 10.52
C ILE A 307 0.13 -29.18 9.36
N ASN A 308 0.83 -30.35 9.39
CA ASN A 308 0.69 -31.36 8.36
C ASN A 308 -0.53 -32.28 8.60
N ALA A 309 -1.08 -32.27 9.81
CA ALA A 309 -2.31 -32.96 10.15
C ALA A 309 -3.52 -32.04 9.88
N ASN A 310 -3.73 -31.71 8.62
CA ASN A 310 -4.71 -30.73 8.18
C ASN A 310 -5.86 -31.36 7.35
N GLN A 311 -6.93 -30.58 7.16
CA GLN A 311 -8.07 -30.89 6.31
C GLN A 311 -8.18 -29.83 5.22
N GLU A 312 -8.08 -30.23 3.95
CA GLU A 312 -8.37 -29.35 2.80
C GLU A 312 -9.85 -29.00 2.77
N LEU A 313 -10.17 -27.72 2.60
CA LEU A 313 -11.54 -27.24 2.49
C LEU A 313 -12.03 -27.34 1.05
N SER A 314 -13.31 -27.64 0.89
CA SER A 314 -13.99 -27.55 -0.40
C SER A 314 -14.33 -26.11 -0.69
N VAL A 315 -13.65 -25.49 -1.67
CA VAL A 315 -13.82 -24.09 -2.05
C VAL A 315 -14.82 -23.98 -3.19
N SER A 316 -15.84 -23.13 -3.02
CA SER A 316 -16.82 -22.83 -4.08
C SER A 316 -16.29 -21.84 -5.13
N GLY A 317 -17.02 -21.65 -6.21
CA GLY A 317 -16.83 -20.51 -7.12
C GLY A 317 -17.04 -19.16 -6.42
N LEU A 318 -16.73 -18.06 -7.11
CA LEU A 318 -16.98 -16.71 -6.60
C LEU A 318 -18.48 -16.51 -6.33
N VAL A 319 -18.79 -15.94 -5.18
CA VAL A 319 -20.13 -15.49 -4.81
C VAL A 319 -20.34 -14.05 -5.27
N ASP A 320 -19.26 -13.26 -5.21
CA ASP A 320 -19.13 -11.91 -5.76
C ASP A 320 -17.67 -11.67 -6.20
N ASP A 321 -17.30 -10.44 -6.54
CA ASP A 321 -15.98 -10.09 -7.08
C ASP A 321 -14.80 -10.46 -6.15
N THR A 322 -15.05 -10.65 -4.86
CA THR A 322 -13.99 -10.83 -3.84
C THR A 322 -14.26 -11.98 -2.87
N HIS A 323 -15.45 -12.57 -2.86
CA HIS A 323 -15.82 -13.56 -1.86
C HIS A 323 -16.08 -14.93 -2.48
N ARG A 324 -15.64 -15.95 -1.74
CA ARG A 324 -15.95 -17.37 -1.95
C ARG A 324 -16.47 -17.97 -0.66
N THR A 325 -17.18 -19.06 -0.74
CA THR A 325 -17.46 -19.91 0.41
C THR A 325 -16.52 -21.09 0.39
N ALA A 326 -16.10 -21.54 1.57
CA ALA A 326 -15.41 -22.80 1.73
C ALA A 326 -16.12 -23.62 2.82
N SER A 327 -16.07 -24.92 2.72
CA SER A 327 -16.70 -25.81 3.70
C SER A 327 -15.89 -27.04 3.95
N THR A 328 -16.09 -27.63 5.12
CA THR A 328 -15.64 -28.98 5.47
C THR A 328 -16.48 -29.52 6.62
N THR A 329 -16.47 -30.82 6.82
CA THR A 329 -17.10 -31.47 7.95
C THR A 329 -16.04 -31.92 8.94
N ILE A 330 -16.23 -31.61 10.21
CA ILE A 330 -15.43 -32.17 11.30
C ILE A 330 -16.25 -33.11 12.15
N SER A 331 -15.58 -34.07 12.76
CA SER A 331 -16.15 -34.90 13.80
C SER A 331 -15.28 -34.89 15.05
N ALA A 332 -15.90 -34.91 16.23
CA ALA A 332 -15.21 -34.88 17.51
C ALA A 332 -15.83 -35.87 18.49
N TYR A 333 -15.00 -36.46 19.34
CA TYR A 333 -15.44 -37.37 20.35
C TYR A 333 -14.40 -37.51 21.47
N PRO A 334 -14.85 -37.84 22.73
CA PRO A 334 -13.94 -38.06 23.83
C PRO A 334 -13.32 -39.47 23.78
N ILE A 335 -12.05 -39.58 24.15
CA ILE A 335 -11.30 -40.84 24.24
C ILE A 335 -10.74 -41.07 25.64
N SER A 336 -10.45 -42.32 25.97
CA SER A 336 -9.59 -42.68 27.08
C SER A 336 -8.12 -42.57 26.68
N THR A 337 -7.34 -41.71 27.30
CA THR A 337 -5.93 -41.52 26.99
C THR A 337 -5.02 -42.55 27.68
N THR A 338 -5.42 -43.08 28.84
CA THR A 338 -4.62 -43.99 29.65
C THR A 338 -5.19 -45.40 29.79
N GLY A 339 -6.50 -45.58 29.57
CA GLY A 339 -7.22 -46.82 29.88
C GLY A 339 -7.56 -46.99 31.36
N LYS A 340 -7.23 -46.04 32.20
CA LYS A 340 -7.57 -46.05 33.63
C LYS A 340 -8.99 -45.57 33.87
N LEU A 341 -9.45 -45.71 35.09
CA LEU A 341 -10.71 -45.09 35.54
C LEU A 341 -10.44 -43.61 35.82
N PRO A 342 -11.00 -42.66 35.06
CA PRO A 342 -10.76 -41.23 35.29
C PRO A 342 -11.39 -40.76 36.61
N ALA A 343 -10.82 -39.72 37.21
CA ALA A 343 -11.42 -39.04 38.35
C ALA A 343 -12.76 -38.46 37.96
N ALA A 344 -13.70 -38.46 38.88
CA ALA A 344 -15.01 -37.80 38.71
C ALA A 344 -14.85 -36.27 38.68
N GLY A 345 -15.60 -35.62 37.83
CA GLY A 345 -15.57 -34.16 37.65
C GLY A 345 -15.92 -33.74 36.24
N GLU A 346 -16.00 -32.46 36.02
CA GLU A 346 -16.14 -31.86 34.69
C GLU A 346 -14.84 -32.01 33.92
N PHE A 347 -14.96 -32.14 32.60
CA PHE A 347 -13.83 -32.10 31.69
C PHE A 347 -14.12 -31.14 30.54
N GLU A 348 -13.22 -30.24 30.32
CA GLU A 348 -13.32 -29.20 29.30
C GLU A 348 -11.96 -28.98 28.67
N GLY A 349 -11.93 -28.72 27.36
CA GLY A 349 -10.73 -28.41 26.61
C GLY A 349 -11.00 -27.30 25.61
N ILE A 350 -9.99 -26.50 25.32
CA ILE A 350 -10.06 -25.40 24.35
C ILE A 350 -9.06 -25.67 23.23
N ALA A 351 -9.53 -25.48 22.02
CA ALA A 351 -8.68 -25.53 20.83
C ALA A 351 -9.06 -24.39 19.87
N THR A 352 -8.08 -23.96 19.07
CA THR A 352 -8.27 -22.95 18.02
C THR A 352 -8.20 -23.63 16.66
N MET A 353 -9.18 -23.37 15.81
CA MET A 353 -9.13 -23.71 14.40
C MET A 353 -8.32 -22.65 13.66
N ARG A 354 -7.31 -23.07 12.92
CA ARG A 354 -6.50 -22.22 12.06
C ARG A 354 -6.76 -22.54 10.60
N ILE A 355 -6.80 -21.49 9.81
CA ILE A 355 -6.98 -21.58 8.36
C ILE A 355 -5.71 -21.08 7.69
N ASP A 356 -5.09 -21.94 6.91
CA ASP A 356 -3.95 -21.62 6.07
C ASP A 356 -4.38 -21.57 4.61
N VAL A 357 -3.80 -20.66 3.88
CA VAL A 357 -4.06 -20.43 2.43
C VAL A 357 -2.74 -20.66 1.70
N GLU A 358 -2.71 -21.62 0.74
CA GLU A 358 -1.53 -22.01 -0.03
C GLU A 358 -1.72 -21.81 -1.55
#